data_39fa411f3b13e95a72d4d401e8efb244
#
_entry.id   39fa411f3b13e95a72d4d401e8efb244
#
_cell.length_a   1.000
_cell.length_b   1.000
_cell.length_c   1.000
_cell.angle_alpha   90.00
_cell.angle_beta   90.00
_cell.angle_gamma   90.00
#
_symmetry.space_group_name_H-M   'P 1'
#
loop_
_entity.id
_entity.type
_entity.pdbx_description
1 polymer ?
#
loop_
_entity_poly.entity_id
_entity_poly.type
_entity_poly.pdbx_seq_one_letter_code
_entity_poly.pdbx_strand_id
1 'polypeptide(L)' 'QTKTATNEQLEEAMEALLALGYKAAELKKIRKFFEGTNETAEQYIKSSLKMLMKA' A
#
# COMPACT_ATOMS: atom_id res chain seq x y z
N GLN A 1 -14.48 -10.08 6.22
CA GLN A 1 -14.40 -10.15 5.88
C GLN A 1 -13.84 -10.91 5.33
N THR A 2 -13.53 -11.33 5.06
CA THR A 2 -13.11 -12.13 4.69
C THR A 2 -12.54 -12.20 3.64
N LYS A 3 -12.11 -11.90 3.08
CA LYS A 3 -11.60 -11.88 2.12
C LYS A 3 -10.48 -12.40 2.13
N THR A 4 -9.83 -12.59 1.64
CA THR A 4 -8.84 -13.17 1.49
C THR A 4 -7.87 -12.53 1.66
N ALA A 5 -7.42 -12.42 2.07
CA ALA A 5 -6.56 -12.04 2.37
C ALA A 5 -5.48 -11.39 2.04
N THR A 6 -4.64 -11.79 1.49
CA THR A 6 -3.48 -11.15 1.27
C THR A 6 -3.63 -9.78 0.88
N ASN A 7 -4.54 -9.42 0.10
CA ASN A 7 -4.60 -8.10 -0.42
C ASN A 7 -5.35 -7.16 0.45
N GLU A 8 -5.94 -7.67 1.44
CA GLU A 8 -6.69 -6.82 2.34
C GLU A 8 -5.79 -5.83 3.03
N GLN A 9 -4.65 -6.29 3.47
CA GLN A 9 -3.70 -5.41 4.14
C GLN A 9 -3.17 -4.36 3.18
N LEU A 10 -2.89 -4.77 1.98
CA LEU A 10 -2.38 -3.85 0.99
C LEU A 10 -3.41 -2.79 0.65
N GLU A 11 -4.65 -3.18 0.50
CA GLU A 11 -5.69 -2.22 0.18
C GLU A 11 -5.90 -1.23 1.31
N GLU A 12 -5.82 -1.72 2.51
CA GLU A 12 -5.96 -0.84 3.65
C GLU A 12 -4.83 0.17 3.67
N ALA A 13 -3.64 -0.27 3.36
CA ALA A 13 -2.50 0.64 3.30
C ALA A 13 -2.68 1.66 2.20
N MET A 14 -3.20 1.23 1.05
CA MET A 14 -3.42 2.15 -0.05
C MET A 14 -4.43 3.21 0.32
N GLU A 15 -5.47 2.82 1.02
CA GLU A 15 -6.48 3.76 1.45
C GLU A 15 -5.90 4.79 2.40
N ALA A 16 -5.07 4.34 3.31
CA ALA A 16 -4.46 5.25 4.25
C ALA A 16 -3.57 6.26 3.53
N LEU A 17 -2.84 5.79 2.55
CA LEU A 17 -1.97 6.69 1.79
C LEU A 17 -2.78 7.70 1.00
N LEU A 18 -3.90 7.27 0.48
CA LEU A 18 -4.76 8.17 -0.26
C LEU A 18 -5.27 9.25 0.67
N ALA A 19 -5.62 8.87 1.88
CA ALA A 19 -6.10 9.83 2.86
C ALA A 19 -5.01 10.83 3.22
N LEU A 20 -3.76 10.43 3.09
CA LEU A 20 -2.66 11.32 3.38
C LEU A 20 -2.41 12.31 2.26
N GLY A 21 -3.02 12.09 1.11
CA GLY A 21 -2.86 13.03 0.02
C GLY A 21 -2.09 12.53 -1.16
N TYR A 22 -1.69 11.29 -1.17
CA TYR A 22 -0.95 10.75 -2.30
C TYR A 22 -1.89 10.44 -3.45
N LYS A 23 -1.36 10.47 -4.64
CA LYS A 23 -2.19 10.27 -5.82
C LYS A 23 -2.42 8.80 -6.12
N ALA A 24 -3.55 8.54 -6.71
CA ALA A 24 -3.89 7.16 -7.04
C ALA A 24 -2.89 6.56 -8.02
N ALA A 25 -2.36 7.37 -8.90
CA ALA A 25 -1.40 6.86 -9.87
C ALA A 25 -0.15 6.34 -9.18
N GLU A 26 0.29 7.06 -8.17
CA GLU A 26 1.46 6.62 -7.42
C GLU A 26 1.16 5.37 -6.63
N LEU A 27 -0.02 5.31 -6.07
CA LEU A 27 -0.40 4.15 -5.29
C LEU A 27 -0.51 2.91 -6.15
N LYS A 28 -0.89 3.10 -7.38
CA LYS A 28 -0.96 1.98 -8.30
C LYS A 28 0.40 1.35 -8.50
N LYS A 29 1.41 2.16 -8.64
CA LYS A 29 2.75 1.65 -8.81
C LYS A 29 3.20 0.91 -7.58
N ILE A 30 2.95 1.48 -6.43
CA ILE A 30 3.34 0.85 -5.19
C ILE A 30 2.62 -0.46 -5.02
N ARG A 31 1.35 -0.48 -5.34
CA ARG A 31 0.57 -1.69 -5.20
C ARG A 31 1.15 -2.81 -6.05
N LYS A 32 1.54 -2.45 -7.25
CA LYS A 32 2.12 -3.43 -8.13
C LYS A 32 3.43 -3.96 -7.58
N PHE A 33 4.17 -3.07 -6.96
CA PHE A 33 5.44 -3.44 -6.38
C PHE A 33 5.26 -4.46 -5.27
N PHE A 34 4.17 -4.31 -4.53
CA PHE A 34 3.93 -5.20 -3.41
C PHE A 34 3.12 -6.44 -3.78
N GLU A 35 2.78 -6.58 -5.02
CA GLU A 35 2.03 -7.75 -5.43
C GLU A 35 2.86 -8.98 -5.12
N GLY A 36 2.23 -9.95 -4.52
CA GLY A 36 2.95 -11.17 -4.18
C GLY A 36 3.61 -11.15 -2.83
N THR A 37 3.67 -10.01 -2.19
CA THR A 37 4.22 -9.96 -0.85
C THR A 37 3.08 -10.13 0.15
N ASN A 38 3.45 -10.39 1.37
CA ASN A 38 2.44 -10.68 2.38
C ASN A 38 2.84 -10.01 3.67
N GLU A 39 2.49 -8.76 3.81
CA GLU A 39 2.86 -8.03 4.99
C GLU A 39 1.67 -7.34 5.59
N THR A 40 1.85 -6.73 6.73
CA THR A 40 0.77 -6.02 7.38
C THR A 40 0.58 -4.66 6.74
N ALA A 41 -0.58 -4.07 6.98
CA ALA A 41 -0.85 -2.76 6.44
C ALA A 41 0.17 -1.76 6.94
N GLU A 42 0.58 -1.89 8.17
CA GLU A 42 1.57 -0.99 8.74
C GLU A 42 2.87 -1.08 7.97
N GLN A 43 3.30 -2.29 7.67
CA GLN A 43 4.53 -2.47 6.92
C GLN A 43 4.43 -1.90 5.53
N TYR A 44 3.29 -2.12 4.89
CA TYR A 44 3.08 -1.57 3.56
C TYR A 44 3.15 -0.05 3.59
N ILE A 45 2.54 0.56 4.59
CA ILE A 45 2.54 2.01 4.69
C ILE A 45 3.95 2.51 4.88
N LYS A 46 4.69 1.90 5.77
CA LYS A 46 6.07 2.32 6.02
C LYS A 46 6.91 2.24 4.76
N SER A 47 6.83 1.11 4.09
CA SER A 47 7.61 0.93 2.88
C SER A 47 7.18 1.92 1.80
N SER A 48 5.88 2.14 1.70
CA SER A 48 5.38 3.07 0.70
C SER A 48 5.88 4.48 0.95
N LEU A 49 5.86 4.89 2.19
CA LEU A 49 6.33 6.23 2.52
C LEU A 49 7.80 6.38 2.17
N LYS A 50 8.57 5.36 2.41
CA LYS A 50 9.97 5.40 2.07
C LYS A 50 10.15 5.58 0.57
N MET A 51 9.39 4.83 -0.20
CA MET A 51 9.50 4.92 -1.64
C MET A 51 9.07 6.28 -2.14
N LEU A 52 7.99 6.78 -1.61
CA LEU A 52 7.48 8.07 -2.06
C LEU A 52 8.39 9.21 -1.66
N MET A 53 9.00 9.10 -0.51
CA MET A 53 9.89 10.15 -0.05
C MET A 53 11.18 10.16 -0.84
N LYS A 54 11.58 8.98 -1.29
CA LYS A 54 12.81 8.93 -2.03
C LYS A 54 12.62 9.45 -3.42
N ALA A 55 11.47 9.31 -3.97
CA ALA A 55 11.22 9.77 -5.31
C ALA A 55 11.24 11.29 -5.30
#